data_3bd03c1171798d4e77873e3c02805c01
#
_entry.id   3bd03c1171798d4e77873e3c02805c01
#
_cell.length_a   1.000
_cell.length_b   1.000
_cell.length_c   1.000
_cell.angle_alpha   90.00
_cell.angle_beta   90.00
_cell.angle_gamma   90.00
#
_symmetry.space_group_name_H-M   'P 1'
#
loop_
_entity.id
_entity.type
_entity.pdbx_description
1 polymer ?
#
loop_
_entity_poly.entity_id
_entity_poly.type
_entity_poly.pdbx_seq_one_letter_code
_entity_poly.pdbx_strand_id
1 'polypeptide(L)'
;MVEKIKYYLGPMSKNVVDAILDYNINNGLTFGFIPSRRQVEYDGGYVNNWTNESFSGYVKARSKNTIIQRDHGGPEQGYNDDNGRLSFSYDAKYFDLIHVDPWKK
;
A
#
# COMPACT_ATOMS: atom_id res chain seq x y z
N MET A 1 -16.71 -11.95 8.78
CA MET A 1 -16.08 -11.05 9.72
C MET A 1 -14.68 -10.68 9.30
N VAL A 2 -14.35 -9.41 9.38
CA VAL A 2 -13.04 -8.94 8.98
C VAL A 2 -12.04 -9.16 10.11
N GLU A 3 -10.90 -9.74 9.76
CA GLU A 3 -9.80 -9.87 10.71
C GLU A 3 -9.33 -8.50 11.15
N LYS A 4 -8.95 -8.42 12.38
CA LYS A 4 -8.43 -7.20 12.93
C LYS A 4 -6.97 -7.06 12.65
N ILE A 5 -6.62 -6.10 11.83
CA ILE A 5 -5.22 -5.75 11.61
C ILE A 5 -4.79 -4.87 12.79
N LYS A 6 -3.72 -5.27 13.46
CA LYS A 6 -3.24 -4.55 14.63
C LYS A 6 -2.28 -3.42 14.27
N TYR A 7 -1.47 -3.62 13.27
CA TYR A 7 -0.44 -2.66 12.91
C TYR A 7 -0.32 -2.57 11.40
N TYR A 8 -0.02 -1.37 10.92
CA TYR A 8 0.26 -1.13 9.52
C TYR A 8 1.72 -0.72 9.38
N LEU A 9 2.42 -1.35 8.45
CA LEU A 9 3.85 -1.12 8.25
C LEU A 9 4.11 -0.64 6.83
N GLY A 10 5.08 0.24 6.68
CA GLY A 10 5.53 0.64 5.36
C GLY A 10 6.24 -0.49 4.67
N PRO A 11 5.98 -0.72 3.38
CA PRO A 11 6.67 -1.75 2.62
C PRO A 11 8.03 -1.24 2.18
N MET A 12 8.99 -1.21 3.09
CA MET A 12 10.26 -0.53 2.87
C MET A 12 11.15 -1.21 1.85
N SER A 13 10.98 -2.51 1.64
CA SER A 13 11.69 -3.27 0.63
C SER A 13 10.92 -4.56 0.36
N LYS A 14 11.25 -5.22 -0.76
CA LYS A 14 10.63 -6.50 -1.07
C LYS A 14 10.89 -7.51 0.04
N ASN A 15 12.09 -7.51 0.61
CA ASN A 15 12.42 -8.44 1.68
C ASN A 15 11.58 -8.21 2.92
N VAL A 16 11.33 -6.94 3.28
CA VAL A 16 10.46 -6.61 4.40
C VAL A 16 9.03 -7.06 4.12
N VAL A 17 8.55 -6.83 2.90
CA VAL A 17 7.21 -7.29 2.52
C VAL A 17 7.09 -8.80 2.64
N ASP A 18 8.09 -9.52 2.16
CA ASP A 18 8.08 -11.00 2.24
C ASP A 18 8.05 -11.47 3.68
N ALA A 19 8.84 -10.84 4.54
CA ALA A 19 8.88 -11.22 5.96
C ALA A 19 7.53 -10.98 6.65
N ILE A 20 6.89 -9.87 6.33
CA ILE A 20 5.58 -9.54 6.90
C ILE A 20 4.52 -10.52 6.42
N LEU A 21 4.55 -10.85 5.13
CA LEU A 21 3.61 -11.83 4.58
C LEU A 21 3.80 -13.20 5.21
N ASP A 22 5.06 -13.62 5.37
CA ASP A 22 5.34 -14.90 6.03
C ASP A 22 4.83 -14.91 7.46
N TYR A 23 5.01 -13.80 8.18
CA TYR A 23 4.50 -13.71 9.54
C TYR A 23 2.98 -13.84 9.57
N ASN A 24 2.28 -13.13 8.71
CA ASN A 24 0.83 -13.18 8.66
C ASN A 24 0.31 -14.57 8.32
N ILE A 25 0.98 -15.25 7.38
CA ILE A 25 0.57 -16.60 6.98
C ILE A 25 0.72 -17.57 8.14
N ASN A 26 1.80 -17.45 8.91
CA ASN A 26 2.10 -18.41 9.96
C ASN A 26 1.46 -18.09 11.31
N ASN A 27 1.09 -16.83 11.54
CA ASN A 27 0.63 -16.38 12.86
C ASN A 27 -0.71 -15.68 12.85
N GLY A 28 -1.39 -15.66 11.71
CA GLY A 28 -2.65 -14.95 11.58
C GLY A 28 -2.44 -13.50 11.21
N LEU A 29 -3.48 -12.85 10.72
CA LEU A 29 -3.41 -11.49 10.24
C LEU A 29 -3.11 -10.52 11.38
N THR A 30 -1.90 -9.99 11.40
CA THR A 30 -1.47 -9.02 12.42
C THR A 30 -1.10 -7.70 11.77
N PHE A 31 -0.46 -7.75 10.60
CA PHE A 31 0.07 -6.57 9.94
C PHE A 31 -0.63 -6.30 8.62
N GLY A 32 -0.90 -5.02 8.36
CA GLY A 32 -1.26 -4.54 7.05
C GLY A 32 -0.11 -3.72 6.49
N PHE A 33 -0.24 -3.29 5.26
CA PHE A 33 0.74 -2.42 4.61
C PHE A 33 0.18 -1.03 4.45
N ILE A 34 1.04 -0.03 4.61
CA ILE A 34 0.64 1.35 4.48
C ILE A 34 1.66 2.11 3.61
N PRO A 35 1.69 1.81 2.30
CA PRO A 35 2.66 2.45 1.41
C PRO A 35 2.32 3.89 1.12
N SER A 36 3.35 4.74 1.09
CA SER A 36 3.22 6.10 0.59
C SER A 36 3.18 6.08 -0.94
N ARG A 37 2.79 7.22 -1.55
CA ARG A 37 2.80 7.33 -3.00
C ARG A 37 4.20 7.16 -3.59
N ARG A 38 5.23 7.51 -2.84
CA ARG A 38 6.60 7.35 -3.31
C ARG A 38 7.06 5.89 -3.24
N GLN A 39 6.58 5.15 -2.25
CA GLN A 39 6.93 3.73 -2.14
C GLN A 39 6.28 2.88 -3.21
N VAL A 40 4.97 3.05 -3.41
CA VAL A 40 4.19 2.29 -4.38
C VAL A 40 3.26 3.26 -5.08
N GLU A 41 3.37 3.38 -6.39
CA GLU A 41 2.58 4.34 -7.13
C GLU A 41 2.11 3.72 -8.44
N TYR A 42 1.06 4.30 -9.04
CA TYR A 42 0.47 3.74 -10.25
C TYR A 42 1.47 3.58 -11.40
N ASP A 43 2.48 4.43 -11.43
CA ASP A 43 3.52 4.35 -12.46
C ASP A 43 4.85 3.80 -11.93
N GLY A 44 4.82 3.19 -10.73
CA GLY A 44 5.98 2.57 -10.14
C GLY A 44 6.59 3.41 -9.02
N GLY A 45 6.67 2.84 -7.84
CA GLY A 45 7.33 3.48 -6.71
C GLY A 45 8.77 3.06 -6.58
N TYR A 46 9.47 3.59 -5.57
CA TYR A 46 10.87 3.23 -5.40
C TYR A 46 11.06 1.84 -4.80
N VAL A 47 10.01 1.28 -4.20
CA VAL A 47 10.11 -0.06 -3.62
C VAL A 47 9.82 -1.06 -4.74
N ASN A 48 10.85 -1.77 -5.16
CA ASN A 48 10.75 -2.82 -6.17
C ASN A 48 10.02 -2.38 -7.43
N ASN A 49 9.96 -1.09 -7.70
CA ASN A 49 9.24 -0.52 -8.83
C ASN A 49 7.77 -0.97 -8.89
N TRP A 50 7.18 -1.27 -7.75
CA TRP A 50 5.79 -1.75 -7.70
C TRP A 50 4.80 -0.65 -8.07
N THR A 51 3.85 -1.05 -8.91
CA THR A 51 2.64 -0.25 -9.12
C THR A 51 1.57 -0.69 -8.12
N ASN A 52 0.48 0.07 -8.05
CA ASN A 52 -0.67 -0.34 -7.22
C ASN A 52 -1.11 -1.75 -7.58
N GLU A 53 -1.23 -2.03 -8.88
CA GLU A 53 -1.70 -3.33 -9.35
C GLU A 53 -0.72 -4.44 -9.01
N SER A 54 0.56 -4.24 -9.31
CA SER A 54 1.55 -5.30 -9.09
C SER A 54 1.79 -5.55 -7.60
N PHE A 55 1.80 -4.50 -6.79
CA PHE A 55 1.96 -4.66 -5.35
C PHE A 55 0.75 -5.39 -4.74
N SER A 56 -0.44 -4.94 -5.10
CA SER A 56 -1.66 -5.60 -4.62
C SER A 56 -1.69 -7.06 -5.04
N GLY A 57 -1.35 -7.35 -6.29
CA GLY A 57 -1.28 -8.72 -6.78
C GLY A 57 -0.29 -9.56 -6.02
N TYR A 58 0.89 -9.01 -5.76
CA TYR A 58 1.93 -9.73 -5.01
C TYR A 58 1.47 -10.07 -3.59
N VAL A 59 0.90 -9.08 -2.91
CA VAL A 59 0.44 -9.27 -1.52
C VAL A 59 -0.72 -10.23 -1.46
N LYS A 60 -1.74 -10.01 -2.30
CA LYS A 60 -2.99 -10.78 -2.21
C LYS A 60 -2.81 -12.21 -2.69
N ALA A 61 -1.86 -12.47 -3.57
CA ALA A 61 -1.58 -13.84 -4.00
C ALA A 61 -1.09 -14.71 -2.84
N ARG A 62 -0.41 -14.10 -1.87
CA ARG A 62 0.12 -14.84 -0.73
C ARG A 62 -0.74 -14.69 0.52
N SER A 63 -1.42 -13.57 0.67
CA SER A 63 -2.25 -13.31 1.85
C SER A 63 -3.45 -12.49 1.42
N LYS A 64 -4.47 -13.17 0.98
CA LYS A 64 -5.66 -12.58 0.38
C LYS A 64 -6.31 -11.51 1.26
N ASN A 65 -6.30 -11.71 2.57
CA ASN A 65 -7.01 -10.83 3.49
C ASN A 65 -6.11 -9.78 4.15
N THR A 66 -4.85 -9.70 3.74
CA THR A 66 -3.97 -8.63 4.23
C THR A 66 -4.46 -7.30 3.68
N ILE A 67 -4.62 -6.33 4.57
CA ILE A 67 -5.15 -5.01 4.22
C ILE A 67 -4.01 -4.13 3.71
N ILE A 68 -4.27 -3.42 2.62
CA ILE A 68 -3.36 -2.41 2.08
C ILE A 68 -4.05 -1.06 2.19
N GLN A 69 -3.41 -0.12 2.87
CA GLN A 69 -3.91 1.23 3.04
C GLN A 69 -2.93 2.22 2.41
N ARG A 70 -3.46 3.14 1.61
CA ARG A 70 -2.62 4.22 1.07
C ARG A 70 -2.31 5.20 2.19
N ASP A 71 -1.02 5.47 2.41
CA ASP A 71 -0.57 6.47 3.37
C ASP A 71 -0.45 7.80 2.67
N HIS A 72 -1.08 8.83 3.22
CA HIS A 72 -1.05 10.19 2.65
C HIS A 72 -1.41 10.22 1.17
N GLY A 73 -2.58 9.68 0.84
CA GLY A 73 -3.08 9.75 -0.52
C GLY A 73 -3.52 11.17 -0.87
N GLY A 74 -3.60 11.46 -2.15
CA GLY A 74 -4.08 12.75 -2.61
C GLY A 74 -3.02 13.55 -3.33
N PRO A 75 -3.28 14.85 -3.55
CA PRO A 75 -2.42 15.67 -4.40
C PRO A 75 -1.04 15.89 -3.81
N GLU A 76 -0.05 15.93 -4.66
CA GLU A 76 1.33 16.33 -4.34
C GLU A 76 2.04 15.45 -3.32
N GLN A 77 1.56 14.22 -3.14
CA GLN A 77 2.21 13.30 -2.19
C GLN A 77 3.23 12.38 -2.86
N GLY A 78 3.32 12.41 -4.19
CA GLY A 78 4.28 11.62 -4.94
C GLY A 78 5.54 12.41 -5.27
N TYR A 79 6.23 11.99 -6.32
CA TYR A 79 7.45 12.67 -6.76
C TYR A 79 7.17 13.94 -7.52
N ASN A 80 6.04 14.01 -8.22
CA ASN A 80 5.69 15.13 -9.06
C ASN A 80 4.52 15.89 -8.46
N ASP A 81 4.46 17.19 -8.78
CA ASP A 81 3.29 17.97 -8.43
C ASP A 81 2.11 17.49 -9.26
N ASP A 82 1.01 17.17 -8.61
CA ASP A 82 -0.19 16.75 -9.32
C ASP A 82 -1.43 17.02 -8.48
N ASN A 83 -2.59 16.80 -9.07
CA ASN A 83 -3.84 16.96 -8.34
C ASN A 83 -4.29 15.67 -7.65
N GLY A 84 -3.53 14.60 -7.80
CA GLY A 84 -3.80 13.33 -7.12
C GLY A 84 -4.91 12.50 -7.73
N ARG A 85 -5.57 12.95 -8.78
CA ARG A 85 -6.74 12.22 -9.31
C ARG A 85 -6.41 10.84 -9.81
N LEU A 86 -5.35 10.74 -10.62
CA LEU A 86 -4.98 9.46 -11.19
C LEU A 86 -4.51 8.48 -10.13
N SER A 87 -3.67 8.96 -9.22
CA SER A 87 -3.21 8.14 -8.10
C SER A 87 -4.37 7.66 -7.26
N PHE A 88 -5.31 8.55 -6.95
CA PHE A 88 -6.48 8.22 -6.16
C PHE A 88 -7.34 7.15 -6.85
N SER A 89 -7.48 7.23 -8.17
CA SER A 89 -8.23 6.22 -8.93
C SER A 89 -7.61 4.85 -8.80
N TYR A 90 -6.29 4.77 -8.88
CA TYR A 90 -5.61 3.48 -8.73
C TYR A 90 -5.67 2.99 -7.29
N ASP A 91 -5.56 3.89 -6.30
CA ASP A 91 -5.73 3.49 -4.91
C ASP A 91 -7.11 2.89 -4.68
N ALA A 92 -8.16 3.54 -5.21
CA ALA A 92 -9.52 3.04 -5.04
C ALA A 92 -9.73 1.68 -5.68
N LYS A 93 -9.01 1.41 -6.77
CA LYS A 93 -9.17 0.16 -7.49
C LYS A 93 -8.43 -1.00 -6.84
N TYR A 94 -7.24 -0.76 -6.31
CA TYR A 94 -6.35 -1.85 -5.90
C TYR A 94 -6.07 -1.92 -4.41
N PHE A 95 -6.28 -0.84 -3.67
CA PHE A 95 -6.01 -0.82 -2.23
C PHE A 95 -7.32 -0.90 -1.46
N ASP A 96 -7.23 -1.33 -0.21
CA ASP A 96 -8.41 -1.54 0.61
C ASP A 96 -8.87 -0.27 1.32
N LEU A 97 -7.92 0.56 1.71
CA LEU A 97 -8.20 1.79 2.46
C LEU A 97 -7.34 2.91 1.92
N ILE A 98 -7.82 4.14 2.09
CA ILE A 98 -7.08 5.33 1.68
C ILE A 98 -7.09 6.33 2.83
N HIS A 99 -5.90 6.74 3.27
CA HIS A 99 -5.75 7.87 4.17
C HIS A 99 -5.55 9.11 3.32
N VAL A 100 -6.58 9.92 3.21
CA VAL A 100 -6.54 11.10 2.35
C VAL A 100 -5.88 12.26 3.07
N ASP A 101 -4.90 12.86 2.42
CA ASP A 101 -4.23 14.03 2.93
C ASP A 101 -4.32 15.12 1.85
N PRO A 102 -5.40 15.92 1.88
CA PRO A 102 -5.64 16.89 0.80
C PRO A 102 -4.80 18.15 0.91
N TRP A 103 -4.05 18.30 1.98
CA TRP A 103 -3.29 19.52 2.21
C TRP A 103 -1.81 19.32 1.95
N LYS A 104 -1.23 20.29 1.30
CA LYS A 104 0.20 20.35 1.10
C LYS A 104 0.75 21.59 1.79
N LYS A 105 1.74 21.41 2.57
CA LYS A 105 2.37 22.53 3.27
C LYS A 105 3.31 23.30 2.37
#